data_685e48a408cd9d6d08e96671e6352be1
#
_entry.id   685e48a408cd9d6d08e96671e6352be1
#
_cell.length_a   1.000
_cell.length_b   1.000
_cell.length_c   1.000
_cell.angle_alpha   90.00
_cell.angle_beta   90.00
_cell.angle_gamma   90.00
#
_symmetry.space_group_name_H-M   'P 1'
#
loop_
_entity.id
_entity.type
_entity.pdbx_description
1 polymer ?
#
loop_
_entity_poly.entity_id
_entity_poly.type
_entity_poly.pdbx_seq_one_letter_code
_entity_poly.pdbx_strand_id
1 'polypeptide(L)'
;KSTAYGDDKDRVVIRDNGVPTYLAADIAYHDNKYARGFERLINIWGADHHGYVCRVKAAMSALGHDAEKLTVLLLQMVALYRGGELVKMSKRTGQSVTLNELMEEVGTDAARYFFLMRSLDSQLDFDLDLAKKKSNDNPVYYIQYAHARICSIFRQAEETKLALGEAPHLELLTDESEVALIKKIEEYPEEVAKAAADYAPQRIARYSYDLAALFHSFYNKCRIMGVDHNLAEARLALVTVTAHVIRHSLGILGVSAPEHM
;
A
#
# COMPACT_ATOMS: atom_id res chain seq x y z
N LYS A 1 -34.57 16.65 8.82
CA LYS A 1 -35.05 16.41 7.43
C LYS A 1 -33.86 16.21 6.51
N SER A 2 -33.30 15.01 6.57
CA SER A 2 -32.09 14.66 5.76
C SER A 2 -32.40 14.54 4.25
N THR A 3 -33.68 14.33 3.89
CA THR A 3 -34.10 14.31 2.47
C THR A 3 -33.84 15.64 1.75
N ALA A 4 -33.90 16.77 2.45
CA ALA A 4 -33.58 18.07 1.88
C ALA A 4 -32.10 18.22 1.46
N TYR A 5 -31.25 17.29 1.88
CA TYR A 5 -29.80 17.30 1.67
C TYR A 5 -29.28 16.03 0.96
N GLY A 6 -30.19 15.27 0.29
CA GLY A 6 -29.81 14.15 -0.57
C GLY A 6 -29.83 12.75 0.11
N ASP A 7 -30.39 12.60 1.31
CA ASP A 7 -30.67 11.28 1.88
C ASP A 7 -31.97 10.69 1.27
N ASP A 8 -32.14 9.37 1.34
CA ASP A 8 -33.29 8.64 0.79
C ASP A 8 -34.58 8.83 1.66
N LYS A 9 -34.42 9.15 2.93
CA LYS A 9 -35.53 9.43 3.87
C LYS A 9 -35.06 10.28 5.04
N ASP A 10 -36.03 10.94 5.73
CA ASP A 10 -35.77 11.66 6.97
C ASP A 10 -35.32 10.72 8.09
N ARG A 11 -34.37 11.17 8.91
CA ARG A 11 -33.77 10.35 9.96
C ARG A 11 -34.05 10.86 11.36
N VAL A 12 -34.32 9.93 12.25
CA VAL A 12 -34.45 10.19 13.67
C VAL A 12 -33.06 10.33 14.30
N VAL A 13 -32.79 11.47 14.90
CA VAL A 13 -31.57 11.74 15.65
C VAL A 13 -31.77 11.46 17.14
N ILE A 14 -32.92 11.85 17.69
CA ILE A 14 -33.32 11.57 19.06
C ILE A 14 -34.65 10.81 19.02
N ARG A 15 -34.71 9.70 19.70
CA ARG A 15 -35.94 8.87 19.82
C ARG A 15 -36.98 9.54 20.69
N ASP A 16 -38.23 9.08 20.61
CA ASP A 16 -39.34 9.61 21.42
C ASP A 16 -39.09 9.54 22.93
N ASN A 17 -38.28 8.59 23.38
CA ASN A 17 -37.87 8.44 24.78
C ASN A 17 -36.67 9.33 25.19
N GLY A 18 -36.24 10.29 24.33
CA GLY A 18 -35.16 11.20 24.59
C GLY A 18 -33.73 10.61 24.39
N VAL A 19 -33.63 9.34 24.01
CA VAL A 19 -32.32 8.68 23.82
C VAL A 19 -31.77 8.99 22.41
N PRO A 20 -30.54 9.52 22.29
CA PRO A 20 -29.90 9.72 21.00
C PRO A 20 -29.72 8.41 20.23
N THR A 21 -29.79 8.47 18.90
CA THR A 21 -29.47 7.35 18.03
C THR A 21 -27.95 7.30 17.75
N TYR A 22 -27.45 6.21 17.18
CA TYR A 22 -26.07 6.15 16.71
C TYR A 22 -25.72 7.26 15.70
N LEU A 23 -26.71 7.64 14.87
CA LEU A 23 -26.54 8.74 13.93
C LEU A 23 -26.25 10.07 14.65
N ALA A 24 -26.86 10.31 15.82
CA ALA A 24 -26.56 11.52 16.61
C ALA A 24 -25.11 11.57 17.06
N ALA A 25 -24.55 10.43 17.50
CA ALA A 25 -23.16 10.32 17.90
C ALA A 25 -22.23 10.54 16.70
N ASP A 26 -22.54 9.96 15.55
CA ASP A 26 -21.77 10.13 14.32
C ASP A 26 -21.80 11.58 13.82
N ILE A 27 -22.96 12.24 13.88
CA ILE A 27 -23.08 13.65 13.54
C ILE A 27 -22.16 14.50 14.43
N ALA A 28 -22.24 14.33 15.75
CA ALA A 28 -21.39 15.08 16.68
C ALA A 28 -19.89 14.81 16.48
N TYR A 29 -19.54 13.56 16.18
CA TYR A 29 -18.15 13.18 15.91
C TYR A 29 -17.61 13.84 14.64
N HIS A 30 -18.39 13.87 13.55
CA HIS A 30 -17.96 14.52 12.31
C HIS A 30 -17.95 16.03 12.44
N ASP A 31 -18.96 16.63 13.09
CA ASP A 31 -19.00 18.06 13.38
C ASP A 31 -17.73 18.49 14.14
N ASN A 32 -17.33 17.73 15.15
CA ASN A 32 -16.05 17.97 15.86
C ASN A 32 -14.83 17.91 14.95
N LYS A 33 -14.81 17.00 13.96
CA LYS A 33 -13.69 16.95 12.96
C LYS A 33 -13.64 18.24 12.13
N TYR A 34 -14.79 18.75 11.66
CA TYR A 34 -14.84 20.01 10.93
C TYR A 34 -14.41 21.18 11.82
N ALA A 35 -14.88 21.23 13.08
CA ALA A 35 -14.52 22.27 14.03
C ALA A 35 -13.02 22.33 14.36
N ARG A 36 -12.30 21.20 14.22
CA ARG A 36 -10.83 21.16 14.36
C ARG A 36 -10.08 21.73 13.16
N GLY A 37 -10.75 22.16 12.11
CA GLY A 37 -10.17 22.86 10.98
C GLY A 37 -9.48 21.97 9.94
N PHE A 38 -9.76 20.67 9.89
CA PHE A 38 -9.25 19.81 8.83
C PHE A 38 -9.85 20.18 7.48
N GLU A 39 -9.01 20.28 6.45
CA GLU A 39 -9.43 20.54 5.08
C GLU A 39 -10.00 19.31 4.38
N ARG A 40 -9.54 18.12 4.79
CA ARG A 40 -9.99 16.82 4.27
C ARG A 40 -10.28 15.86 5.40
N LEU A 41 -11.44 15.26 5.36
CA LEU A 41 -11.86 14.20 6.28
C LEU A 41 -11.96 12.90 5.48
N ILE A 42 -11.29 11.85 5.93
CA ILE A 42 -11.31 10.55 5.26
C ILE A 42 -11.83 9.52 6.25
N ASN A 43 -12.93 8.86 5.89
CA ASN A 43 -13.44 7.71 6.61
C ASN A 43 -13.20 6.43 5.80
N ILE A 44 -12.82 5.35 6.46
CA ILE A 44 -12.71 4.02 5.86
C ILE A 44 -13.73 3.14 6.55
N TRP A 45 -14.74 2.70 5.80
CA TRP A 45 -15.85 1.90 6.32
C TRP A 45 -15.97 0.56 5.60
N GLY A 46 -16.54 -0.44 6.27
CA GLY A 46 -16.91 -1.68 5.61
C GLY A 46 -17.99 -1.44 4.54
N ALA A 47 -18.00 -2.24 3.50
CA ALA A 47 -18.92 -2.10 2.36
C ALA A 47 -20.39 -2.24 2.76
N ASP A 48 -20.69 -2.91 3.89
CA ASP A 48 -22.02 -3.01 4.52
C ASP A 48 -22.57 -1.65 4.95
N HIS A 49 -21.72 -0.62 5.12
CA HIS A 49 -22.11 0.76 5.43
C HIS A 49 -22.35 1.63 4.20
N HIS A 50 -22.38 1.08 2.97
CA HIS A 50 -22.60 1.84 1.74
C HIS A 50 -23.80 2.81 1.83
N GLY A 51 -24.98 2.33 2.29
CA GLY A 51 -26.19 3.16 2.45
C GLY A 51 -26.10 4.23 3.55
N TYR A 52 -25.02 4.22 4.34
CA TYR A 52 -24.82 5.20 5.42
C TYR A 52 -24.06 6.44 4.95
N VAL A 53 -23.37 6.36 3.81
CA VAL A 53 -22.52 7.45 3.27
C VAL A 53 -23.36 8.70 2.99
N CYS A 54 -24.44 8.56 2.19
CA CYS A 54 -25.32 9.69 1.86
C CYS A 54 -25.94 10.32 3.11
N ARG A 55 -26.29 9.49 4.10
CA ARG A 55 -26.89 9.94 5.37
C ARG A 55 -25.96 10.85 6.16
N VAL A 56 -24.68 10.48 6.32
CA VAL A 56 -23.73 11.30 7.06
C VAL A 56 -23.37 12.57 6.27
N LYS A 57 -23.19 12.48 4.95
CA LYS A 57 -22.97 13.66 4.10
C LYS A 57 -24.15 14.64 4.18
N ALA A 58 -25.39 14.15 4.10
CA ALA A 58 -26.59 14.98 4.26
C ALA A 58 -26.66 15.65 5.64
N ALA A 59 -26.27 14.95 6.70
CA ALA A 59 -26.23 15.51 8.04
C ALA A 59 -25.17 16.63 8.15
N MET A 60 -24.00 16.48 7.55
CA MET A 60 -22.97 17.52 7.53
C MET A 60 -23.43 18.76 6.76
N SER A 61 -24.05 18.56 5.59
CA SER A 61 -24.64 19.66 4.82
C SER A 61 -25.73 20.39 5.61
N ALA A 62 -26.57 19.66 6.37
CA ALA A 62 -27.60 20.26 7.22
C ALA A 62 -27.04 21.12 8.37
N LEU A 63 -25.82 20.83 8.83
CA LEU A 63 -25.09 21.65 9.81
C LEU A 63 -24.32 22.82 9.18
N GLY A 64 -24.37 22.97 7.85
CA GLY A 64 -23.68 24.04 7.14
C GLY A 64 -22.23 23.73 6.77
N HIS A 65 -21.81 22.49 6.93
CA HIS A 65 -20.47 22.04 6.51
C HIS A 65 -20.45 21.69 5.02
N ASP A 66 -19.29 21.85 4.40
CA ASP A 66 -19.01 21.38 3.04
C ASP A 66 -18.83 19.83 3.06
N ALA A 67 -19.86 19.11 2.62
CA ALA A 67 -19.84 17.64 2.59
C ALA A 67 -18.81 17.07 1.60
N GLU A 68 -18.30 17.83 0.64
CA GLU A 68 -17.26 17.38 -0.30
C GLU A 68 -15.89 17.27 0.37
N LYS A 69 -15.68 17.93 1.50
CA LYS A 69 -14.49 17.70 2.33
C LYS A 69 -14.47 16.33 3.00
N LEU A 70 -15.61 15.62 3.06
CA LEU A 70 -15.74 14.28 3.62
C LEU A 70 -15.69 13.22 2.50
N THR A 71 -14.57 12.53 2.42
CA THR A 71 -14.39 11.34 1.57
C THR A 71 -14.66 10.09 2.39
N VAL A 72 -15.51 9.20 1.87
CA VAL A 72 -15.77 7.89 2.49
C VAL A 72 -15.29 6.81 1.54
N LEU A 73 -14.32 6.03 1.99
CA LEU A 73 -13.78 4.87 1.30
C LEU A 73 -14.46 3.62 1.83
N LEU A 74 -14.96 2.78 0.95
CA LEU A 74 -15.63 1.52 1.31
C LEU A 74 -14.69 0.35 1.09
N LEU A 75 -14.42 -0.40 2.17
CA LEU A 75 -13.55 -1.56 2.17
C LEU A 75 -14.39 -2.84 2.08
N GLN A 76 -14.09 -3.68 1.10
CA GLN A 76 -14.69 -5.00 0.96
C GLN A 76 -14.21 -5.98 2.05
N MET A 77 -15.00 -7.01 2.29
CA MET A 77 -14.66 -8.06 3.25
C MET A 77 -13.42 -8.84 2.81
N VAL A 78 -12.63 -9.24 3.79
CA VAL A 78 -11.48 -10.11 3.60
C VAL A 78 -11.86 -11.53 3.99
N ALA A 79 -11.58 -12.49 3.12
CA ALA A 79 -11.68 -13.92 3.39
C ALA A 79 -10.27 -14.50 3.63
N LEU A 80 -10.10 -15.27 4.72
CA LEU A 80 -8.84 -15.94 5.01
C LEU A 80 -8.88 -17.37 4.48
N TYR A 81 -7.78 -17.80 3.83
CA TYR A 81 -7.62 -19.16 3.31
C TYR A 81 -6.39 -19.81 3.92
N ARG A 82 -6.52 -21.12 4.22
CA ARG A 82 -5.42 -21.97 4.69
C ARG A 82 -5.55 -23.33 4.02
N GLY A 83 -4.48 -23.83 3.38
CA GLY A 83 -4.52 -25.08 2.64
C GLY A 83 -5.53 -25.07 1.47
N GLY A 84 -5.84 -23.91 0.91
CA GLY A 84 -6.87 -23.74 -0.12
C GLY A 84 -8.31 -23.73 0.40
N GLU A 85 -8.52 -23.88 1.72
CA GLU A 85 -9.83 -23.87 2.34
C GLU A 85 -10.11 -22.57 3.08
N LEU A 86 -11.38 -22.13 3.03
CA LEU A 86 -11.83 -20.93 3.75
C LEU A 86 -11.75 -21.17 5.27
N VAL A 87 -11.02 -20.29 5.96
CA VAL A 87 -10.99 -20.26 7.43
C VAL A 87 -12.33 -19.74 7.94
N LYS A 88 -13.13 -20.62 8.57
CA LYS A 88 -14.43 -20.26 9.10
C LYS A 88 -14.27 -19.32 10.30
N MET A 89 -14.78 -18.09 10.17
CA MET A 89 -14.82 -17.13 11.25
C MET A 89 -16.25 -17.01 11.80
N SER A 90 -16.45 -17.25 13.08
CA SER A 90 -17.75 -17.11 13.73
C SER A 90 -17.61 -16.39 15.06
N LYS A 91 -18.14 -15.18 15.14
CA LYS A 91 -18.22 -14.41 16.40
C LYS A 91 -19.04 -15.14 17.48
N ARG A 92 -20.01 -16.00 17.09
CA ARG A 92 -20.87 -16.73 18.02
C ARG A 92 -20.20 -17.92 18.67
N THR A 93 -19.21 -18.52 18.00
CA THR A 93 -18.49 -19.72 18.51
C THR A 93 -17.10 -19.40 19.06
N GLY A 94 -16.71 -18.12 19.08
CA GLY A 94 -15.36 -17.67 19.52
C GLY A 94 -14.24 -18.06 18.56
N GLN A 95 -14.57 -18.57 17.38
CA GLN A 95 -13.59 -18.94 16.33
C GLN A 95 -13.39 -17.73 15.39
N SER A 96 -12.64 -16.76 15.84
CA SER A 96 -12.22 -15.63 15.00
C SER A 96 -10.68 -15.54 15.05
N VAL A 97 -10.05 -15.41 13.89
CA VAL A 97 -8.63 -15.06 13.82
C VAL A 97 -8.52 -13.56 14.07
N THR A 98 -7.83 -13.19 15.13
CA THR A 98 -7.56 -11.78 15.44
C THR A 98 -6.45 -11.25 14.53
N LEU A 99 -6.36 -9.92 14.38
CA LEU A 99 -5.27 -9.30 13.63
C LEU A 99 -3.89 -9.61 14.25
N ASN A 100 -3.81 -9.71 15.58
CA ASN A 100 -2.57 -10.07 16.27
C ASN A 100 -2.14 -11.50 15.91
N GLU A 101 -3.06 -12.48 15.99
CA GLU A 101 -2.77 -13.86 15.59
C GLU A 101 -2.33 -13.95 14.12
N LEU A 102 -2.98 -13.20 13.23
CA LEU A 102 -2.56 -13.11 11.84
C LEU A 102 -1.12 -12.58 11.71
N MET A 103 -0.80 -11.46 12.37
CA MET A 103 0.54 -10.87 12.33
C MET A 103 1.61 -11.76 12.97
N GLU A 104 1.28 -12.49 14.02
CA GLU A 104 2.17 -13.48 14.64
C GLU A 104 2.45 -14.64 13.68
N GLU A 105 1.45 -15.07 12.90
CA GLU A 105 1.58 -16.19 11.97
C GLU A 105 2.34 -15.85 10.69
N VAL A 106 2.02 -14.70 10.04
CA VAL A 106 2.57 -14.34 8.72
C VAL A 106 3.64 -13.24 8.77
N GLY A 107 3.78 -12.57 9.88
CA GLY A 107 4.62 -11.38 10.05
C GLY A 107 3.92 -10.09 9.62
N THR A 108 4.34 -8.97 10.22
CA THR A 108 3.75 -7.65 9.97
C THR A 108 3.89 -7.22 8.52
N ASP A 109 5.04 -7.44 7.89
CA ASP A 109 5.32 -7.03 6.51
C ASP A 109 4.40 -7.73 5.51
N ALA A 110 4.27 -9.06 5.63
CA ALA A 110 3.38 -9.82 4.77
C ALA A 110 1.91 -9.42 4.99
N ALA A 111 1.46 -9.30 6.24
CA ALA A 111 0.12 -8.85 6.55
C ALA A 111 -0.19 -7.50 5.88
N ARG A 112 0.66 -6.48 6.09
CA ARG A 112 0.49 -5.14 5.49
C ARG A 112 0.47 -5.18 3.97
N TYR A 113 1.44 -5.85 3.36
CA TYR A 113 1.54 -5.89 1.90
C TYR A 113 0.31 -6.56 1.26
N PHE A 114 -0.12 -7.71 1.78
CA PHE A 114 -1.27 -8.45 1.25
C PHE A 114 -2.57 -7.67 1.38
N PHE A 115 -2.79 -6.94 2.49
CA PHE A 115 -3.95 -6.06 2.63
C PHE A 115 -3.89 -4.87 1.67
N LEU A 116 -2.71 -4.32 1.41
CA LEU A 116 -2.54 -3.11 0.59
C LEU A 116 -2.39 -3.39 -0.91
N MET A 117 -2.17 -4.64 -1.33
CA MET A 117 -1.98 -4.96 -2.76
C MET A 117 -3.28 -5.00 -3.57
N ARG A 118 -4.44 -4.95 -2.90
CA ARG A 118 -5.77 -4.93 -3.54
C ARG A 118 -6.42 -3.56 -3.37
N SER A 119 -7.26 -3.20 -4.34
CA SER A 119 -8.11 -2.01 -4.21
C SER A 119 -9.17 -2.23 -3.12
N LEU A 120 -9.59 -1.15 -2.47
CA LEU A 120 -10.55 -1.20 -1.36
C LEU A 120 -11.90 -1.82 -1.77
N ASP A 121 -12.31 -1.62 -3.02
CA ASP A 121 -13.57 -2.09 -3.59
C ASP A 121 -13.54 -3.54 -4.07
N SER A 122 -12.35 -4.17 -4.11
CA SER A 122 -12.19 -5.56 -4.50
C SER A 122 -12.15 -6.50 -3.28
N GLN A 123 -12.80 -7.65 -3.40
CA GLN A 123 -12.69 -8.70 -2.39
C GLN A 123 -11.25 -9.20 -2.31
N LEU A 124 -10.75 -9.38 -1.08
CA LEU A 124 -9.44 -9.96 -0.82
C LEU A 124 -9.58 -11.37 -0.26
N ASP A 125 -9.08 -12.34 -1.02
CA ASP A 125 -8.81 -13.68 -0.54
C ASP A 125 -7.37 -13.73 -0.03
N PHE A 126 -7.20 -13.71 1.29
CA PHE A 126 -5.90 -13.71 1.94
C PHE A 126 -5.42 -15.13 2.16
N ASP A 127 -4.44 -15.56 1.38
CA ASP A 127 -3.81 -16.87 1.49
C ASP A 127 -2.69 -16.84 2.54
N LEU A 128 -2.96 -17.46 3.70
CA LEU A 128 -2.01 -17.55 4.83
C LEU A 128 -0.75 -18.31 4.48
N ASP A 129 -0.87 -19.36 3.66
CA ASP A 129 0.25 -20.20 3.31
C ASP A 129 1.18 -19.51 2.31
N LEU A 130 0.59 -18.79 1.34
CA LEU A 130 1.35 -17.94 0.42
C LEU A 130 2.09 -16.81 1.16
N ALA A 131 1.43 -16.18 2.12
CA ALA A 131 2.01 -15.07 2.90
C ALA A 131 3.23 -15.51 3.75
N LYS A 132 3.31 -16.79 4.12
CA LYS A 132 4.45 -17.36 4.88
C LYS A 132 5.59 -17.85 3.99
N LYS A 133 5.37 -18.06 2.69
CA LYS A 133 6.40 -18.59 1.80
C LYS A 133 7.60 -17.66 1.71
N LYS A 134 8.79 -18.25 1.86
CA LYS A 134 10.08 -17.61 1.58
C LYS A 134 10.53 -17.97 0.17
N SER A 135 9.74 -17.59 -0.82
CA SER A 135 9.98 -17.87 -2.24
C SER A 135 9.47 -16.73 -3.12
N ASN A 136 9.83 -16.77 -4.40
CA ASN A 136 9.37 -15.77 -5.39
C ASN A 136 7.86 -15.78 -5.62
N ASP A 137 7.12 -16.80 -5.16
CA ASP A 137 5.66 -16.79 -5.21
C ASP A 137 5.05 -15.75 -4.27
N ASN A 138 5.73 -15.47 -3.15
CA ASN A 138 5.30 -14.47 -2.18
C ASN A 138 5.76 -13.08 -2.65
N PRO A 139 4.84 -12.19 -3.04
CA PRO A 139 5.21 -10.90 -3.63
C PRO A 139 6.01 -9.99 -2.69
N VAL A 140 5.74 -10.00 -1.39
CA VAL A 140 6.52 -9.17 -0.45
C VAL A 140 7.95 -9.72 -0.30
N TYR A 141 8.09 -11.04 -0.20
CA TYR A 141 9.41 -11.68 -0.17
C TYR A 141 10.21 -11.36 -1.45
N TYR A 142 9.56 -11.42 -2.60
CA TYR A 142 10.19 -11.13 -3.90
C TYR A 142 10.75 -9.71 -3.99
N ILE A 143 10.00 -8.72 -3.49
CA ILE A 143 10.45 -7.31 -3.48
C ILE A 143 11.58 -7.11 -2.46
N GLN A 144 11.43 -7.67 -1.25
CA GLN A 144 12.45 -7.59 -0.21
C GLN A 144 13.76 -8.26 -0.64
N TYR A 145 13.64 -9.39 -1.35
CA TYR A 145 14.80 -10.09 -1.90
C TYR A 145 15.53 -9.25 -2.98
N ALA A 146 14.81 -8.46 -3.79
CA ALA A 146 15.44 -7.50 -4.70
C ALA A 146 16.29 -6.48 -3.93
N HIS A 147 15.78 -5.90 -2.86
CA HIS A 147 16.51 -4.95 -2.01
C HIS A 147 17.74 -5.60 -1.36
N ALA A 148 17.59 -6.75 -0.73
CA ALA A 148 18.69 -7.48 -0.09
C ALA A 148 19.80 -7.87 -1.08
N ARG A 149 19.42 -8.23 -2.32
CA ARG A 149 20.37 -8.50 -3.42
C ARG A 149 21.13 -7.25 -3.82
N ILE A 150 20.48 -6.08 -3.92
CA ILE A 150 21.19 -4.82 -4.20
C ILE A 150 22.17 -4.49 -3.05
N CYS A 151 21.77 -4.69 -1.80
CA CYS A 151 22.70 -4.52 -0.67
C CYS A 151 23.90 -5.46 -0.72
N SER A 152 23.74 -6.67 -1.28
CA SER A 152 24.85 -7.57 -1.55
C SER A 152 25.78 -7.03 -2.65
N ILE A 153 25.22 -6.38 -3.68
CA ILE A 153 26.05 -5.70 -4.73
C ILE A 153 26.87 -4.58 -4.10
N PHE A 154 26.32 -3.79 -3.18
CA PHE A 154 27.07 -2.73 -2.50
C PHE A 154 28.26 -3.29 -1.71
N ARG A 155 28.07 -4.38 -0.97
CA ARG A 155 29.18 -5.05 -0.25
C ARG A 155 30.27 -5.52 -1.21
N GLN A 156 29.91 -6.12 -2.35
CA GLN A 156 30.88 -6.53 -3.37
C GLN A 156 31.60 -5.32 -4.01
N ALA A 157 30.90 -4.20 -4.21
CA ALA A 157 31.51 -2.97 -4.69
C ALA A 157 32.57 -2.43 -3.73
N GLU A 158 32.27 -2.44 -2.42
CA GLU A 158 33.24 -2.07 -1.37
C GLU A 158 34.48 -2.97 -1.39
N GLU A 159 34.31 -4.29 -1.47
CA GLU A 159 35.40 -5.27 -1.55
C GLU A 159 36.29 -5.05 -2.77
N THR A 160 35.70 -4.69 -3.91
CA THR A 160 36.41 -4.42 -5.17
C THR A 160 36.86 -2.97 -5.33
N LYS A 161 36.60 -2.12 -4.34
CA LYS A 161 36.88 -0.67 -4.34
C LYS A 161 36.19 0.06 -5.51
N LEU A 162 35.08 -0.45 -6.00
CA LEU A 162 34.24 0.25 -6.96
C LEU A 162 33.39 1.26 -6.19
N ALA A 163 33.62 2.55 -6.44
CA ALA A 163 32.86 3.64 -5.81
C ALA A 163 32.07 4.42 -6.87
N LEU A 164 31.00 5.08 -6.45
CA LEU A 164 30.31 6.05 -7.29
C LEU A 164 31.13 7.35 -7.33
N GLY A 165 31.50 7.80 -8.54
CA GLY A 165 32.04 9.12 -8.77
C GLY A 165 30.97 10.21 -8.78
N GLU A 166 31.39 11.46 -8.91
CA GLU A 166 30.49 12.61 -8.98
C GLU A 166 29.61 12.64 -10.24
N ALA A 167 30.09 12.07 -11.34
CA ALA A 167 29.40 12.06 -12.64
C ALA A 167 29.59 10.70 -13.34
N PRO A 168 28.85 9.66 -12.95
CA PRO A 168 28.92 8.37 -13.60
C PRO A 168 28.45 8.46 -15.06
N HIS A 169 29.11 7.69 -15.95
CA HIS A 169 28.82 7.64 -17.38
C HIS A 169 27.51 6.95 -17.72
N LEU A 170 26.33 7.56 -17.36
CA LEU A 170 25.01 6.98 -17.53
C LEU A 170 24.65 6.70 -19.00
N GLU A 171 25.27 7.37 -19.96
CA GLU A 171 25.14 7.14 -21.41
C GLU A 171 25.59 5.74 -21.84
N LEU A 172 26.32 5.01 -20.99
CA LEU A 172 26.75 3.63 -21.25
C LEU A 172 25.64 2.61 -20.93
N LEU A 173 24.56 3.02 -20.26
CA LEU A 173 23.42 2.17 -19.94
C LEU A 173 22.51 2.01 -21.17
N THR A 174 22.85 1.10 -22.08
CA THR A 174 22.19 0.93 -23.38
C THR A 174 21.46 -0.40 -23.54
N ASP A 175 21.64 -1.36 -22.63
CA ASP A 175 20.90 -2.62 -22.66
C ASP A 175 19.42 -2.38 -22.42
N GLU A 176 18.56 -3.13 -23.13
CA GLU A 176 17.09 -3.01 -22.99
C GLU A 176 16.60 -3.13 -21.54
N SER A 177 17.25 -3.98 -20.74
CA SER A 177 16.89 -4.17 -19.33
C SER A 177 17.33 -2.99 -18.44
N GLU A 178 18.44 -2.31 -18.78
CA GLU A 178 18.88 -1.08 -18.13
C GLU A 178 17.88 0.05 -18.43
N VAL A 179 17.56 0.24 -19.70
CA VAL A 179 16.62 1.27 -20.15
C VAL A 179 15.20 1.04 -19.55
N ALA A 180 14.76 -0.21 -19.51
CA ALA A 180 13.46 -0.55 -18.90
C ALA A 180 13.41 -0.20 -17.40
N LEU A 181 14.50 -0.48 -16.68
CA LEU A 181 14.64 -0.15 -15.26
C LEU A 181 14.66 1.37 -15.03
N ILE A 182 15.39 2.12 -15.85
CA ILE A 182 15.44 3.59 -15.80
C ILE A 182 14.05 4.19 -16.01
N LYS A 183 13.33 3.77 -17.06
CA LYS A 183 11.97 4.24 -17.34
C LYS A 183 11.02 3.95 -16.18
N LYS A 184 11.13 2.78 -15.56
CA LYS A 184 10.30 2.43 -14.40
C LYS A 184 10.60 3.33 -13.20
N ILE A 185 11.85 3.67 -12.96
CA ILE A 185 12.25 4.60 -11.89
C ILE A 185 11.69 6.00 -12.15
N GLU A 186 11.74 6.47 -13.41
CA GLU A 186 11.20 7.78 -13.82
C GLU A 186 9.70 7.92 -13.53
N GLU A 187 8.92 6.85 -13.67
CA GLU A 187 7.48 6.84 -13.37
C GLU A 187 7.14 7.06 -11.88
N TYR A 188 8.09 6.84 -10.96
CA TYR A 188 7.82 6.74 -9.53
C TYR A 188 7.16 7.98 -8.91
N PRO A 189 7.63 9.21 -9.15
CA PRO A 189 7.01 10.41 -8.57
C PRO A 189 5.54 10.58 -8.98
N GLU A 190 5.23 10.26 -10.24
CA GLU A 190 3.87 10.34 -10.76
C GLU A 190 2.96 9.25 -10.15
N GLU A 191 3.48 8.02 -9.97
CA GLU A 191 2.74 6.94 -9.32
C GLU A 191 2.42 7.25 -7.85
N VAL A 192 3.36 7.88 -7.12
CA VAL A 192 3.10 8.33 -5.75
C VAL A 192 2.02 9.42 -5.73
N ALA A 193 2.10 10.40 -6.63
CA ALA A 193 1.10 11.46 -6.73
C ALA A 193 -0.30 10.91 -7.06
N LYS A 194 -0.40 9.99 -8.01
CA LYS A 194 -1.66 9.31 -8.38
C LYS A 194 -2.21 8.47 -7.21
N ALA A 195 -1.35 7.69 -6.54
CA ALA A 195 -1.75 6.88 -5.40
C ALA A 195 -2.33 7.74 -4.26
N ALA A 196 -1.73 8.90 -4.01
CA ALA A 196 -2.22 9.85 -3.01
C ALA A 196 -3.54 10.53 -3.42
N ALA A 197 -3.66 10.94 -4.68
CA ALA A 197 -4.87 11.60 -5.20
C ALA A 197 -6.08 10.66 -5.18
N ASP A 198 -5.87 9.39 -5.53
CA ASP A 198 -6.92 8.37 -5.68
C ASP A 198 -7.16 7.59 -4.36
N TYR A 199 -6.41 7.86 -3.28
CA TYR A 199 -6.40 7.03 -2.06
C TYR A 199 -6.14 5.55 -2.36
N ALA A 200 -5.19 5.27 -3.25
CA ALA A 200 -4.97 3.97 -3.87
C ALA A 200 -3.57 3.38 -3.55
N PRO A 201 -3.31 2.95 -2.29
CA PRO A 201 -2.00 2.41 -1.89
C PRO A 201 -1.60 1.15 -2.68
N GLN A 202 -2.56 0.41 -3.25
CA GLN A 202 -2.30 -0.75 -4.11
C GLN A 202 -1.47 -0.39 -5.36
N ARG A 203 -1.49 0.87 -5.82
CA ARG A 203 -0.64 1.35 -6.91
C ARG A 203 0.84 1.24 -6.53
N ILE A 204 1.18 1.64 -5.30
CA ILE A 204 2.55 1.55 -4.79
C ILE A 204 2.98 0.11 -4.59
N ALA A 205 2.08 -0.75 -4.08
CA ALA A 205 2.37 -2.17 -3.93
C ALA A 205 2.66 -2.84 -5.29
N ARG A 206 1.86 -2.55 -6.30
CA ARG A 206 2.07 -3.04 -7.67
C ARG A 206 3.36 -2.47 -8.28
N TYR A 207 3.56 -1.16 -8.14
CA TYR A 207 4.76 -0.48 -8.64
C TYR A 207 6.04 -1.11 -8.07
N SER A 208 6.09 -1.35 -6.76
CA SER A 208 7.26 -1.95 -6.12
C SER A 208 7.54 -3.38 -6.61
N TYR A 209 6.49 -4.15 -6.87
CA TYR A 209 6.62 -5.49 -7.47
C TYR A 209 7.17 -5.44 -8.90
N ASP A 210 6.61 -4.56 -9.75
CA ASP A 210 7.04 -4.39 -11.13
C ASP A 210 8.50 -3.91 -11.20
N LEU A 211 8.89 -2.96 -10.34
CA LEU A 211 10.27 -2.48 -10.23
C LEU A 211 11.23 -3.60 -9.83
N ALA A 212 10.85 -4.41 -8.84
CA ALA A 212 11.66 -5.56 -8.41
C ALA A 212 11.81 -6.59 -9.55
N ALA A 213 10.76 -6.85 -10.33
CA ALA A 213 10.80 -7.75 -11.47
C ALA A 213 11.76 -7.26 -12.56
N LEU A 214 11.73 -5.97 -12.88
CA LEU A 214 12.68 -5.36 -13.83
C LEU A 214 14.11 -5.39 -13.29
N PHE A 215 14.31 -5.12 -12.01
CA PHE A 215 15.63 -5.27 -11.40
C PHE A 215 16.15 -6.71 -11.49
N HIS A 216 15.36 -7.72 -11.20
CA HIS A 216 15.78 -9.11 -11.33
C HIS A 216 16.12 -9.49 -12.78
N SER A 217 15.36 -8.97 -13.76
CA SER A 217 15.67 -9.13 -15.18
C SER A 217 17.02 -8.50 -15.56
N PHE A 218 17.24 -7.26 -15.15
CA PHE A 218 18.51 -6.55 -15.33
C PHE A 218 19.67 -7.32 -14.69
N TYR A 219 19.54 -7.72 -13.43
CA TYR A 219 20.60 -8.43 -12.70
C TYR A 219 21.00 -9.75 -13.35
N ASN A 220 20.05 -10.46 -13.96
CA ASN A 220 20.32 -11.71 -14.65
C ASN A 220 21.02 -11.52 -16.01
N LYS A 221 20.85 -10.38 -16.66
CA LYS A 221 21.41 -10.07 -17.99
C LYS A 221 22.71 -9.29 -17.92
N CYS A 222 22.80 -8.31 -17.01
CA CYS A 222 23.86 -7.34 -16.94
C CYS A 222 24.78 -7.58 -15.74
N ARG A 223 26.03 -7.89 -15.99
CA ARG A 223 27.05 -7.97 -14.94
C ARG A 223 27.42 -6.57 -14.47
N ILE A 224 27.47 -6.37 -13.16
CA ILE A 224 27.87 -5.09 -12.55
C ILE A 224 29.39 -5.10 -12.30
N MET A 225 29.90 -6.20 -11.76
CA MET A 225 31.30 -6.38 -11.48
C MET A 225 32.02 -7.11 -12.66
N GLY A 226 33.32 -6.82 -12.86
CA GLY A 226 34.15 -7.50 -13.86
C GLY A 226 33.89 -7.06 -15.31
N VAL A 227 33.31 -5.87 -15.49
CA VAL A 227 33.16 -5.16 -16.78
C VAL A 227 34.04 -3.92 -16.79
N ASP A 228 34.02 -3.12 -17.87
CA ASP A 228 34.66 -1.83 -17.91
C ASP A 228 34.30 -0.96 -16.69
N HIS A 229 35.28 -0.21 -16.15
CA HIS A 229 35.13 0.54 -14.91
C HIS A 229 33.98 1.56 -15.00
N ASN A 230 33.91 2.33 -16.10
CA ASN A 230 32.91 3.36 -16.29
C ASN A 230 31.46 2.74 -16.38
N LEU A 231 31.39 1.60 -17.08
CA LEU A 231 30.11 0.83 -17.15
C LEU A 231 29.72 0.24 -15.80
N ALA A 232 30.70 -0.29 -15.04
CA ALA A 232 30.43 -0.81 -13.68
C ALA A 232 29.89 0.29 -12.75
N GLU A 233 30.50 1.48 -12.82
CA GLU A 233 30.08 2.65 -12.07
C GLU A 233 28.67 3.13 -12.46
N ALA A 234 28.37 3.21 -13.77
CA ALA A 234 27.05 3.56 -14.26
C ALA A 234 25.98 2.57 -13.77
N ARG A 235 26.28 1.25 -13.82
CA ARG A 235 25.39 0.20 -13.29
C ARG A 235 25.23 0.26 -11.77
N LEU A 236 26.30 0.60 -11.04
CA LEU A 236 26.25 0.82 -9.61
C LEU A 236 25.34 2.02 -9.27
N ALA A 237 25.39 3.10 -10.04
CA ALA A 237 24.49 4.23 -9.90
C ALA A 237 23.02 3.81 -10.11
N LEU A 238 22.72 3.04 -11.16
CA LEU A 238 21.39 2.55 -11.46
C LEU A 238 20.82 1.69 -10.32
N VAL A 239 21.58 0.74 -9.78
CA VAL A 239 21.10 -0.10 -8.67
C VAL A 239 20.98 0.67 -7.37
N THR A 240 21.80 1.72 -7.17
CA THR A 240 21.69 2.61 -6.00
C THR A 240 20.34 3.34 -5.99
N VAL A 241 19.96 3.93 -7.11
CA VAL A 241 18.64 4.60 -7.24
C VAL A 241 17.53 3.57 -7.11
N THR A 242 17.68 2.39 -7.71
CA THR A 242 16.68 1.29 -7.58
C THR A 242 16.46 0.91 -6.12
N ALA A 243 17.52 0.74 -5.33
CA ALA A 243 17.40 0.44 -3.89
C ALA A 243 16.65 1.53 -3.13
N HIS A 244 16.93 2.80 -3.41
CA HIS A 244 16.24 3.92 -2.78
C HIS A 244 14.75 3.91 -3.09
N VAL A 245 14.37 3.68 -4.36
CA VAL A 245 12.96 3.65 -4.77
C VAL A 245 12.24 2.44 -4.16
N ILE A 246 12.85 1.25 -4.14
CA ILE A 246 12.26 0.06 -3.48
C ILE A 246 12.07 0.34 -1.98
N ARG A 247 13.10 0.82 -1.30
CA ARG A 247 13.02 1.12 0.15
C ARG A 247 11.94 2.16 0.45
N HIS A 248 11.87 3.24 -0.34
CA HIS A 248 10.89 4.29 -0.15
C HIS A 248 9.46 3.79 -0.43
N SER A 249 9.24 3.02 -1.50
CA SER A 249 7.94 2.46 -1.83
C SER A 249 7.44 1.48 -0.76
N LEU A 250 8.32 0.60 -0.25
CA LEU A 250 8.01 -0.28 0.88
C LEU A 250 7.71 0.54 2.14
N GLY A 251 8.48 1.61 2.41
CA GLY A 251 8.27 2.50 3.54
C GLY A 251 6.89 3.18 3.53
N ILE A 252 6.40 3.63 2.36
CA ILE A 252 5.03 4.15 2.20
C ILE A 252 3.99 3.10 2.61
N LEU A 253 4.22 1.83 2.29
CA LEU A 253 3.34 0.72 2.67
C LEU A 253 3.51 0.29 4.14
N GLY A 254 4.50 0.82 4.86
CA GLY A 254 4.87 0.39 6.21
C GLY A 254 5.43 -1.03 6.24
N VAL A 255 6.14 -1.42 5.17
CA VAL A 255 6.84 -2.70 4.99
C VAL A 255 8.34 -2.45 5.07
N SER A 256 9.08 -3.33 5.72
CA SER A 256 10.53 -3.20 5.83
C SER A 256 11.26 -3.52 4.53
N ALA A 257 12.45 -2.96 4.36
CA ALA A 257 13.38 -3.27 3.28
C ALA A 257 14.66 -3.86 3.88
N PRO A 258 14.72 -5.18 4.13
CA PRO A 258 15.86 -5.82 4.78
C PRO A 258 17.11 -5.78 3.89
N GLU A 259 18.28 -5.67 4.52
CA GLU A 259 19.58 -5.68 3.82
C GLU A 259 20.14 -7.10 3.65
N HIS A 260 19.57 -8.06 4.38
CA HIS A 260 19.93 -9.47 4.37
C HIS A 260 18.67 -10.33 4.39
N MET A 261 18.67 -11.39 3.61
CA MET A 261 17.61 -12.41 3.57
C MET A 261 18.20 -13.81 3.38
#